data_6bdf2ed5cd356444b34882814b8a38f6
#
_entry.id   6bdf2ed5cd356444b34882814b8a38f6
#
_cell.length_a   1.000
_cell.length_b   1.000
_cell.length_c   1.000
_cell.angle_alpha   90.00
_cell.angle_beta   90.00
_cell.angle_gamma   90.00
#
_symmetry.space_group_name_H-M   'P 1'
#
loop_
_entity.id
_entity.type
_entity.pdbx_description
1 polymer ?
#
loop_
_entity_poly.entity_id
_entity_poly.type
_entity_poly.pdbx_seq_one_letter_code
_entity_poly.pdbx_strand_id
1 'polypeptide(L)'
;MAAEQVDKVKMLTDRISPILHGHNPEIQGAVLAELLATWLAGHVVPGDRMQTILLRGRLFHEHMKMVRDLTKLNAMRTKLENFQGAGE
;
A
#
# COMPACT_ATOMS: atom_id res chain seq x y z
N MET A 1 0.99 -1.46 -15.52
CA MET A 1 -0.27 -0.72 -15.27
C MET A 1 -0.42 0.34 -16.35
N ALA A 2 -1.62 0.50 -16.91
CA ALA A 2 -1.88 1.54 -17.90
C ALA A 2 -1.78 2.93 -17.25
N ALA A 3 -1.48 3.97 -18.05
CA ALA A 3 -1.35 5.35 -17.56
C ALA A 3 -2.58 5.83 -16.80
N GLU A 4 -3.79 5.51 -17.30
CA GLU A 4 -5.04 5.86 -16.61
C GLU A 4 -5.18 5.24 -15.24
N GLN A 5 -4.70 3.99 -15.07
CA GLN A 5 -4.73 3.30 -13.79
C GLN A 5 -3.73 3.92 -12.80
N VAL A 6 -2.55 4.30 -13.28
CA VAL A 6 -1.55 5.00 -12.46
C VAL A 6 -2.10 6.33 -11.95
N ASP A 7 -2.79 7.09 -12.81
CA ASP A 7 -3.41 8.35 -12.43
C ASP A 7 -4.52 8.15 -11.38
N LYS A 8 -5.32 7.10 -11.52
CA LYS A 8 -6.34 6.75 -10.53
C LYS A 8 -5.74 6.37 -9.19
N VAL A 9 -4.66 5.59 -9.19
CA VAL A 9 -3.95 5.22 -7.95
C VAL A 9 -3.46 6.48 -7.26
N LYS A 10 -2.83 7.39 -7.99
CA LYS A 10 -2.34 8.66 -7.43
C LYS A 10 -3.48 9.49 -6.86
N MET A 11 -4.57 9.63 -7.58
CA MET A 11 -5.73 10.39 -7.14
C MET A 11 -6.32 9.82 -5.85
N LEU A 12 -6.51 8.50 -5.78
CA LEU A 12 -7.05 7.84 -4.59
C LEU A 12 -6.08 7.94 -3.40
N THR A 13 -4.79 7.76 -3.64
CA THR A 13 -3.77 7.90 -2.60
C THR A 13 -3.77 9.32 -2.04
N ASP A 14 -3.85 10.33 -2.88
CA ASP A 14 -3.88 11.73 -2.47
C ASP A 14 -5.14 12.07 -1.65
N ARG A 15 -6.25 11.34 -1.87
CA ARG A 15 -7.48 11.51 -1.09
C ARG A 15 -7.45 10.78 0.24
N ILE A 16 -6.80 9.61 0.29
CA ILE A 16 -6.76 8.76 1.48
C ILE A 16 -5.69 9.24 2.47
N SER A 17 -4.53 9.63 1.99
CA SER A 17 -3.39 10.01 2.84
C SER A 17 -3.74 11.07 3.90
N PRO A 18 -4.46 12.17 3.56
CA PRO A 18 -4.82 13.17 4.58
C PRO A 18 -5.72 12.62 5.69
N ILE A 19 -6.55 11.61 5.39
CA ILE A 19 -7.42 10.98 6.39
C ILE A 19 -6.58 10.28 7.46
N LEU A 20 -5.46 9.67 7.07
CA LEU A 20 -4.58 8.96 7.99
C LEU A 20 -3.61 9.89 8.73
N HIS A 21 -3.22 11.02 8.13
CA HIS A 21 -2.19 11.91 8.65
C HIS A 21 -2.44 12.43 10.06
N GLY A 22 -3.69 12.63 10.46
CA GLY A 22 -4.04 13.13 11.79
C GLY A 22 -3.98 12.09 12.90
N HIS A 23 -3.67 10.84 12.58
CA HIS A 23 -3.69 9.74 13.52
C HIS A 23 -2.28 9.24 13.83
N ASN A 24 -2.11 8.59 14.99
CA ASN A 24 -0.81 8.05 15.37
C ASN A 24 -0.43 6.83 14.50
N PRO A 25 0.87 6.44 14.46
CA PRO A 25 1.34 5.36 13.61
C PRO A 25 0.68 4.01 13.88
N GLU A 26 0.30 3.72 15.12
CA GLU A 26 -0.37 2.46 15.47
C GLU A 26 -1.76 2.36 14.82
N ILE A 27 -2.53 3.45 14.88
CA ILE A 27 -3.84 3.51 14.25
C ILE A 27 -3.68 3.43 12.72
N GLN A 28 -2.75 4.19 12.17
CA GLN A 28 -2.47 4.16 10.73
C GLN A 28 -2.12 2.75 10.25
N GLY A 29 -1.23 2.07 10.96
CA GLY A 29 -0.82 0.71 10.63
C GLY A 29 -1.96 -0.30 10.72
N ALA A 30 -2.80 -0.19 11.75
CA ALA A 30 -3.95 -1.06 11.91
C ALA A 30 -4.98 -0.88 10.80
N VAL A 31 -5.24 0.36 10.39
CA VAL A 31 -6.15 0.65 9.26
C VAL A 31 -5.60 0.06 7.96
N LEU A 32 -4.31 0.24 7.69
CA LEU A 32 -3.67 -0.31 6.49
C LEU A 32 -3.73 -1.84 6.48
N ALA A 33 -3.50 -2.48 7.62
CA ALA A 33 -3.60 -3.93 7.76
C ALA A 33 -5.03 -4.42 7.50
N GLU A 34 -6.03 -3.74 8.05
CA GLU A 34 -7.44 -4.09 7.86
C GLU A 34 -7.85 -3.97 6.39
N LEU A 35 -7.44 -2.90 5.72
CA LEU A 35 -7.72 -2.69 4.29
C LEU A 35 -7.07 -3.77 3.43
N LEU A 36 -5.81 -4.11 3.71
CA LEU A 36 -5.10 -5.17 3.00
C LEU A 36 -5.76 -6.53 3.23
N ALA A 37 -6.13 -6.84 4.47
CA ALA A 37 -6.79 -8.09 4.82
C ALA A 37 -8.14 -8.23 4.09
N THR A 38 -8.91 -7.15 4.01
CA THR A 38 -10.18 -7.11 3.29
C THR A 38 -9.97 -7.34 1.80
N TRP A 39 -8.96 -6.71 1.22
CA TRP A 39 -8.61 -6.91 -0.19
C TRP A 39 -8.22 -8.36 -0.48
N LEU A 40 -7.38 -8.95 0.36
CA LEU A 40 -6.98 -10.36 0.21
C LEU A 40 -8.17 -11.31 0.38
N ALA A 41 -9.02 -11.06 1.39
CA ALA A 41 -10.20 -11.89 1.66
C ALA A 41 -11.20 -11.88 0.49
N GLY A 42 -11.24 -10.80 -0.29
CA GLY A 42 -12.07 -10.70 -1.48
C GLY A 42 -11.64 -11.59 -2.64
N HIS A 43 -10.44 -12.15 -2.60
CA HIS A 43 -9.93 -13.04 -3.64
C HIS A 43 -10.27 -14.48 -3.30
N VAL A 44 -11.16 -15.08 -4.09
CA VAL A 44 -11.68 -16.43 -3.87
C VAL A 44 -11.65 -17.19 -5.20
N VAL A 45 -11.17 -18.45 -5.15
CA VAL A 45 -11.36 -19.40 -6.25
C VAL A 45 -12.62 -20.20 -5.90
N PRO A 46 -13.73 -19.99 -6.61
CA PRO A 46 -15.01 -20.63 -6.27
C PRO A 46 -14.91 -22.15 -6.19
N GLY A 47 -15.38 -22.70 -5.06
CA GLY A 47 -15.41 -24.15 -4.85
C GLY A 47 -14.05 -24.79 -4.55
N ASP A 48 -12.98 -24.02 -4.46
CA ASP A 48 -11.63 -24.56 -4.21
C ASP A 48 -10.93 -23.80 -3.08
N ARG A 49 -11.02 -24.38 -1.87
CA ARG A 49 -10.42 -23.78 -0.67
C ARG A 49 -8.90 -23.72 -0.76
N MET A 50 -8.28 -24.78 -1.25
CA MET A 50 -6.81 -24.83 -1.33
C MET A 50 -6.28 -23.79 -2.31
N GLN A 51 -6.88 -23.68 -3.49
CA GLN A 51 -6.49 -22.70 -4.49
C GLN A 51 -6.75 -21.27 -4.00
N THR A 52 -7.77 -21.05 -3.21
CA THR A 52 -8.04 -19.76 -2.57
C THR A 52 -6.90 -19.38 -1.62
N ILE A 53 -6.47 -20.31 -0.77
CA ILE A 53 -5.35 -20.08 0.17
C ILE A 53 -4.07 -19.77 -0.59
N LEU A 54 -3.76 -20.53 -1.64
CA LEU A 54 -2.56 -20.32 -2.45
C LEU A 54 -2.60 -18.99 -3.19
N LEU A 55 -3.74 -18.61 -3.72
CA LEU A 55 -3.91 -17.31 -4.40
C LEU A 55 -3.67 -16.14 -3.44
N ARG A 56 -4.27 -16.18 -2.27
CA ARG A 56 -4.10 -15.13 -1.25
C ARG A 56 -2.65 -15.02 -0.80
N GLY A 57 -1.97 -16.16 -0.60
CA GLY A 57 -0.56 -16.18 -0.22
C GLY A 57 0.34 -15.56 -1.29
N ARG A 58 0.10 -15.89 -2.56
CA ARG A 58 0.84 -15.31 -3.69
C ARG A 58 0.62 -13.81 -3.79
N LEU A 59 -0.62 -13.37 -3.73
CA LEU A 59 -0.97 -11.94 -3.79
C LEU A 59 -0.35 -11.16 -2.63
N PHE A 60 -0.38 -11.72 -1.43
CA PHE A 60 0.27 -11.13 -0.27
C PHE A 60 1.77 -10.95 -0.49
N HIS A 61 2.43 -12.00 -0.98
CA HIS A 61 3.87 -11.98 -1.24
C HIS A 61 4.24 -10.92 -2.30
N GLU A 62 3.52 -10.89 -3.40
CA GLU A 62 3.72 -9.90 -4.47
C GLU A 62 3.47 -8.49 -3.97
N HIS A 63 2.44 -8.30 -3.15
CA HIS A 63 2.09 -7.01 -2.57
C HIS A 63 3.18 -6.52 -1.61
N MET A 64 3.72 -7.40 -0.78
CA MET A 64 4.80 -7.03 0.15
C MET A 64 6.08 -6.62 -0.59
N LYS A 65 6.35 -7.22 -1.74
CA LYS A 65 7.46 -6.81 -2.59
C LYS A 65 7.24 -5.38 -3.11
N MET A 66 6.04 -5.09 -3.58
CA MET A 66 5.67 -3.75 -4.04
C MET A 66 5.80 -2.72 -2.90
N VAL A 67 5.28 -3.03 -1.72
CA VAL A 67 5.37 -2.17 -0.53
C VAL A 67 6.82 -1.89 -0.16
N ARG A 68 7.67 -2.91 -0.20
CA ARG A 68 9.11 -2.75 0.09
C ARG A 68 9.76 -1.78 -0.89
N ASP A 69 9.50 -1.94 -2.18
CA ASP A 69 10.08 -1.10 -3.22
C ASP A 69 9.59 0.36 -3.10
N LEU A 70 8.28 0.54 -2.85
CA LEU A 70 7.70 1.86 -2.62
C LEU A 70 8.22 2.51 -1.34
N THR A 71 8.44 1.73 -0.29
CA THR A 71 9.00 2.23 0.96
C THR A 71 10.40 2.82 0.74
N LYS A 72 11.24 2.13 -0.02
CA LYS A 72 12.58 2.62 -0.36
C LYS A 72 12.51 3.91 -1.16
N LEU A 73 11.65 3.95 -2.17
CA LEU A 73 11.48 5.13 -3.02
C LEU A 73 10.97 6.33 -2.21
N ASN A 74 9.96 6.13 -1.37
CA ASN A 74 9.37 7.19 -0.57
C ASN A 74 10.32 7.68 0.52
N ALA A 75 11.10 6.78 1.12
CA ALA A 75 12.12 7.14 2.11
C ALA A 75 13.23 7.97 1.48
N MET A 76 13.65 7.63 0.26
CA MET A 76 14.64 8.42 -0.48
C MET A 76 14.11 9.82 -0.78
N ARG A 77 12.87 9.92 -1.22
CA ARG A 77 12.21 11.21 -1.51
C ARG A 77 12.13 12.09 -0.27
N THR A 78 11.70 11.52 0.85
CA THR A 78 11.62 12.23 2.13
C THR A 78 12.99 12.70 2.61
N LYS A 79 14.01 11.86 2.45
CA LYS A 79 15.40 12.20 2.81
C LYS A 79 15.91 13.37 1.99
N LEU A 80 15.64 13.39 0.69
CA LEU A 80 16.04 14.50 -0.19
C LEU A 80 15.33 15.78 0.19
N GLU A 81 14.04 15.74 0.46
CA GLU A 81 13.27 16.90 0.90
C GLU A 81 13.81 17.48 2.21
N ASN A 82 14.09 16.63 3.20
CA ASN A 82 14.64 17.03 4.48
C ASN A 82 16.04 17.65 4.32
N PHE A 83 16.87 17.10 3.44
CA PHE A 83 18.19 17.62 3.17
C PHE A 83 18.13 18.99 2.52
N GLN A 84 17.24 19.19 1.56
CA GLN A 84 17.04 20.49 0.90
C GLN A 84 16.50 21.52 1.88
N GLY A 85 15.55 21.15 2.73
CA GLY A 85 14.99 22.03 3.76
C GLY A 85 16.02 22.43 4.80
N ALA A 86 16.92 21.53 5.17
CA ALA A 86 17.98 21.81 6.16
C ALA A 86 19.03 22.79 5.61
N GLY A 87 19.14 22.93 4.28
CA GLY A 87 20.07 23.85 3.64
C GLY A 87 19.57 25.30 3.54
N GLU A 88 18.34 25.49 3.87
CA GLU A 88 17.72 26.82 3.88
C GLU A 88 17.94 27.50 5.25
#